data_1ebae319fc72c777c9c9fa48c5e5b7b7
#
_entry.id   1ebae319fc72c777c9c9fa48c5e5b7b7
#
_cell.length_a   1.000
_cell.length_b   1.000
_cell.length_c   1.000
_cell.angle_alpha   90.00
_cell.angle_beta   90.00
_cell.angle_gamma   90.00
#
_symmetry.space_group_name_H-M   'P 1'
#
loop_
_entity.id
_entity.type
_entity.pdbx_description
1 polymer ?
#
loop_
_entity_poly.entity_id
_entity_poly.type
_entity_poly.pdbx_seq_one_letter_code
_entity_poly.pdbx_strand_id
1 'polypeptide(L)'
;MSKSLYNVYEELLRLGFIKPMLIRQYNDEYVLVHIFSDGNVDVCKIVKSANDTFTILITNFKKDSVDCYEGDPISFITDRFIEANGLDKPDVKILADVANLICPGIGGTFIDDTYIIQCNSFRMVIKVKDDVFELLFYNDEYTSSKYKFKNGFEAFKFIYYIRINGVKDISFNTTTLPLVELLISLYLEFGNDTNNIISIFPAEIVVGTIIKLQSKNGYMIFSIAPDSKNYIECKIDKYNNKFFGNFKARKYEDILDFAIREYEVIK
;
A
#
# COMPACT_ATOMS: atom_id res chain seq x y z
N MET A 1 20.61 15.54 5.22
CA MET A 1 20.08 16.40 4.13
C MET A 1 18.72 16.90 4.56
N SER A 2 18.47 18.20 4.48
CA SER A 2 17.15 18.73 4.83
C SER A 2 16.13 18.29 3.75
N LYS A 3 14.98 17.80 4.19
CA LYS A 3 13.88 17.38 3.32
C LYS A 3 13.30 18.62 2.63
N SER A 4 13.12 18.60 1.31
CA SER A 4 12.49 19.71 0.58
C SER A 4 10.97 19.52 0.53
N LEU A 5 10.22 20.60 0.26
CA LEU A 5 8.77 20.50 0.02
C LEU A 5 8.44 19.57 -1.15
N TYR A 6 9.30 19.55 -2.17
CA TYR A 6 9.15 18.63 -3.29
C TYR A 6 9.25 17.16 -2.84
N ASN A 7 10.18 16.84 -1.92
CA ASN A 7 10.28 15.47 -1.38
C ASN A 7 9.02 15.09 -0.59
N VAL A 8 8.47 16.02 0.21
CA VAL A 8 7.19 15.79 0.91
C VAL A 8 6.05 15.55 -0.08
N TYR A 9 5.96 16.36 -1.13
CA TYR A 9 4.98 16.18 -2.20
C TYR A 9 5.10 14.79 -2.85
N GLU A 10 6.30 14.36 -3.22
CA GLU A 10 6.56 13.07 -3.82
C GLU A 10 6.19 11.90 -2.91
N GLU A 11 6.52 12.00 -1.61
CA GLU A 11 6.16 10.97 -0.63
C GLU A 11 4.65 10.86 -0.43
N LEU A 12 3.94 11.99 -0.30
CA LEU A 12 2.48 12.01 -0.21
C LEU A 12 1.83 11.44 -1.49
N LEU A 13 2.38 11.78 -2.65
CA LEU A 13 1.88 11.25 -3.93
C LEU A 13 2.02 9.71 -4.01
N ARG A 14 3.10 9.15 -3.44
CA ARG A 14 3.33 7.70 -3.39
C ARG A 14 2.32 6.94 -2.52
N LEU A 15 1.70 7.59 -1.53
CA LEU A 15 0.60 6.98 -0.77
C LEU A 15 -0.60 6.65 -1.67
N GLY A 16 -0.75 7.38 -2.78
CA GLY A 16 -1.73 7.12 -3.83
C GLY A 16 -3.17 7.47 -3.47
N PHE A 17 -3.63 7.21 -2.25
CA PHE A 17 -4.97 7.58 -1.75
C PHE A 17 -5.03 9.04 -1.29
N ILE A 18 -3.90 9.71 -1.15
CA ILE A 18 -3.77 11.15 -0.90
C ILE A 18 -3.38 11.82 -2.21
N LYS A 19 -4.04 12.91 -2.56
CA LYS A 19 -3.77 13.68 -3.78
C LYS A 19 -3.20 15.05 -3.40
N PRO A 20 -1.88 15.15 -3.19
CA PRO A 20 -1.24 16.42 -2.90
C PRO A 20 -1.12 17.28 -4.15
N MET A 21 -1.09 18.60 -3.95
CA MET A 21 -0.78 19.59 -4.98
C MET A 21 0.42 20.43 -4.53
N LEU A 22 1.47 20.47 -5.34
CA LEU A 22 2.59 21.37 -5.12
C LEU A 22 2.29 22.70 -5.80
N ILE A 23 2.17 23.76 -4.99
CA ILE A 23 1.88 25.12 -5.44
C ILE A 23 3.15 25.94 -5.38
N ARG A 24 3.48 26.58 -6.50
CA ARG A 24 4.57 27.55 -6.62
C ARG A 24 3.99 28.84 -7.18
N GLN A 25 3.92 29.84 -6.34
CA GLN A 25 3.37 31.13 -6.73
C GLN A 25 4.24 32.26 -6.16
N TYR A 26 4.84 33.06 -7.04
CA TYR A 26 5.79 34.12 -6.69
C TYR A 26 6.97 33.58 -5.86
N ASN A 27 7.08 33.99 -4.61
CA ASN A 27 8.12 33.54 -3.68
C ASN A 27 7.64 32.44 -2.72
N ASP A 28 6.39 32.02 -2.85
CA ASP A 28 5.78 31.02 -1.97
C ASP A 28 5.80 29.63 -2.63
N GLU A 29 6.25 28.65 -1.86
CA GLU A 29 6.15 27.24 -2.21
C GLU A 29 5.48 26.50 -1.06
N TYR A 30 4.43 25.73 -1.35
CA TYR A 30 3.73 24.93 -0.35
C TYR A 30 3.04 23.72 -0.99
N VAL A 31 2.72 22.73 -0.17
CA VAL A 31 1.94 21.55 -0.59
C VAL A 31 0.55 21.66 0.02
N LEU A 32 -0.48 21.55 -0.81
CA LEU A 32 -1.87 21.41 -0.38
C LEU A 32 -2.30 19.95 -0.43
N VAL A 33 -2.98 19.53 0.62
CA VAL A 33 -3.55 18.20 0.73
C VAL A 33 -5.02 18.32 1.13
N HIS A 34 -5.91 17.64 0.40
CA HIS A 34 -7.31 17.51 0.76
C HIS A 34 -7.54 16.13 1.39
N ILE A 35 -8.04 16.11 2.61
CA ILE A 35 -8.43 14.89 3.30
C ILE A 35 -9.95 14.81 3.28
N PHE A 36 -10.46 13.84 2.53
CA PHE A 36 -11.90 13.60 2.43
C PHE A 36 -12.35 12.61 3.51
N SER A 37 -13.41 12.95 4.22
CA SER A 37 -14.11 12.04 5.11
C SER A 37 -15.61 12.38 5.04
N ASP A 38 -16.45 11.42 5.00
CA ASP A 38 -17.93 11.46 5.11
C ASP A 38 -18.55 12.87 4.94
N GLY A 39 -18.41 13.45 3.74
CA GLY A 39 -18.95 14.77 3.38
C GLY A 39 -18.17 15.97 3.92
N ASN A 40 -17.04 15.77 4.58
CA ASN A 40 -16.15 16.81 5.05
C ASN A 40 -14.84 16.80 4.28
N VAL A 41 -14.26 17.97 4.11
CA VAL A 41 -12.93 18.15 3.51
C VAL A 41 -12.10 18.99 4.45
N ASP A 42 -11.05 18.41 5.01
CA ASP A 42 -9.99 19.18 5.67
C ASP A 42 -8.94 19.54 4.62
N VAL A 43 -8.51 20.81 4.61
CA VAL A 43 -7.45 21.30 3.75
C VAL A 43 -6.21 21.54 4.59
N CYS A 44 -5.17 20.80 4.30
CA CYS A 44 -3.86 20.95 4.96
C CYS A 44 -2.90 21.68 4.03
N LYS A 45 -2.34 22.80 4.49
CA LYS A 45 -1.27 23.54 3.83
C LYS A 45 0.04 23.25 4.53
N ILE A 46 0.99 22.65 3.83
CA ILE A 46 2.32 22.31 4.35
C ILE A 46 3.31 23.33 3.80
N VAL A 47 4.00 24.04 4.70
CA VAL A 47 5.03 25.01 4.38
C VAL A 47 6.35 24.63 5.05
N LYS A 48 7.47 24.93 4.41
CA LYS A 48 8.79 24.76 5.03
C LYS A 48 9.12 25.99 5.87
N SER A 49 9.44 25.78 7.15
CA SER A 49 9.86 26.81 8.07
C SER A 49 11.35 27.16 7.91
N ALA A 50 11.76 28.31 8.41
CA ALA A 50 13.15 28.78 8.34
C ALA A 50 14.16 27.83 9.04
N ASN A 51 13.71 27.03 10.00
CA ASN A 51 14.55 26.09 10.78
C ASN A 51 14.61 24.67 10.17
N ASP A 52 14.36 24.51 8.87
CA ASP A 52 14.30 23.20 8.18
C ASP A 52 13.20 22.25 8.70
N THR A 53 12.28 22.74 9.51
CA THR A 53 11.07 22.03 9.95
C THR A 53 9.91 22.30 8.99
N PHE A 54 8.81 21.58 9.16
CA PHE A 54 7.58 21.80 8.42
C PHE A 54 6.48 22.31 9.35
N THR A 55 5.78 23.32 8.89
CA THR A 55 4.54 23.81 9.51
C THR A 55 3.36 23.34 8.69
N ILE A 56 2.36 22.76 9.35
CA ILE A 56 1.14 22.23 8.75
C ILE A 56 -0.03 23.06 9.27
N LEU A 57 -0.71 23.74 8.38
CA LEU A 57 -1.89 24.54 8.67
C LEU A 57 -3.13 23.76 8.22
N ILE A 58 -4.04 23.47 9.13
CA ILE A 58 -5.32 22.82 8.82
C ILE A 58 -6.43 23.84 8.86
N THR A 59 -7.12 23.98 7.75
CA THR A 59 -8.33 24.79 7.67
C THR A 59 -9.54 23.89 7.89
N ASN A 60 -10.25 24.11 8.99
CA ASN A 60 -11.51 23.44 9.28
C ASN A 60 -12.67 24.36 8.91
N PHE A 61 -13.29 24.09 7.78
CA PHE A 61 -14.37 24.92 7.25
C PHE A 61 -15.67 24.90 8.11
N LYS A 62 -15.87 23.84 8.90
CA LYS A 62 -17.05 23.76 9.79
C LYS A 62 -16.89 24.61 11.05
N LYS A 63 -15.65 24.70 11.57
CA LYS A 63 -15.35 25.42 12.81
C LYS A 63 -14.87 26.85 12.57
N ASP A 64 -14.64 27.22 11.30
CA ASP A 64 -14.02 28.49 10.91
C ASP A 64 -12.72 28.74 11.69
N SER A 65 -11.88 27.68 11.81
CA SER A 65 -10.64 27.69 12.55
C SER A 65 -9.48 27.20 11.69
N VAL A 66 -8.30 27.70 12.02
CA VAL A 66 -7.03 27.23 11.45
C VAL A 66 -6.18 26.72 12.58
N ASP A 67 -5.90 25.43 12.57
CA ASP A 67 -4.97 24.79 13.51
C ASP A 67 -3.57 24.74 12.90
N CYS A 68 -2.55 24.91 13.73
CA CYS A 68 -1.14 24.94 13.33
C CYS A 68 -0.34 23.85 14.06
N TYR A 69 0.40 23.07 13.30
CA TYR A 69 1.24 21.97 13.81
C TYR A 69 2.66 22.08 13.24
N GLU A 70 3.65 21.63 14.00
CA GLU A 70 5.02 21.47 13.53
C GLU A 70 5.44 20.01 13.64
N GLY A 71 6.09 19.46 12.60
CA GLY A 71 6.59 18.09 12.63
C GLY A 71 6.74 17.45 11.26
N ASP A 72 6.72 16.10 11.23
CA ASP A 72 6.79 15.34 9.99
C ASP A 72 5.43 15.35 9.27
N PRO A 73 5.37 15.90 8.05
CA PRO A 73 4.11 16.02 7.34
C PRO A 73 3.49 14.69 6.93
N ILE A 74 4.31 13.68 6.67
CA ILE A 74 3.82 12.38 6.17
C ILE A 74 3.06 11.65 7.26
N SER A 75 3.69 11.53 8.44
CA SER A 75 3.03 10.93 9.61
C SER A 75 1.76 11.68 9.97
N PHE A 76 1.86 13.01 10.05
CA PHE A 76 0.71 13.85 10.40
C PHE A 76 -0.48 13.66 9.44
N ILE A 77 -0.25 13.75 8.13
CA ILE A 77 -1.32 13.58 7.12
C ILE A 77 -1.90 12.18 7.15
N THR A 78 -1.06 11.16 7.37
CA THR A 78 -1.50 9.77 7.50
C THR A 78 -2.39 9.58 8.74
N ASP A 79 -1.96 10.07 9.89
CA ASP A 79 -2.72 9.98 11.14
C ASP A 79 -4.05 10.74 11.02
N ARG A 80 -4.03 11.92 10.39
CA ARG A 80 -5.23 12.69 10.14
C ARG A 80 -6.20 12.00 9.19
N PHE A 81 -5.69 11.33 8.17
CA PHE A 81 -6.51 10.52 7.26
C PHE A 81 -7.17 9.35 8.00
N ILE A 82 -6.43 8.66 8.86
CA ILE A 82 -6.94 7.55 9.69
C ILE A 82 -8.06 8.05 10.61
N GLU A 83 -7.80 9.12 11.35
CA GLU A 83 -8.74 9.72 12.30
C GLU A 83 -10.01 10.22 11.60
N ALA A 84 -9.85 11.00 10.53
CA ALA A 84 -10.95 11.59 9.79
C ALA A 84 -11.89 10.55 9.18
N ASN A 85 -11.36 9.37 8.85
CA ASN A 85 -12.12 8.27 8.24
C ASN A 85 -12.45 7.14 9.22
N GLY A 86 -12.09 7.26 10.51
CA GLY A 86 -12.41 6.24 11.53
C GLY A 86 -11.71 4.90 11.31
N LEU A 87 -10.56 4.89 10.62
CA LEU A 87 -9.84 3.67 10.26
C LEU A 87 -8.94 3.12 11.38
N ASP A 88 -8.95 3.72 12.56
CA ASP A 88 -8.26 3.27 13.77
C ASP A 88 -8.91 2.03 14.40
N LYS A 89 -10.20 1.79 14.10
CA LYS A 89 -11.01 0.71 14.67
C LYS A 89 -11.28 -0.40 13.66
N PRO A 90 -11.53 -1.62 14.15
CA PRO A 90 -11.92 -2.74 13.30
C PRO A 90 -13.42 -2.72 12.98
N ASP A 91 -13.85 -1.74 12.17
CA ASP A 91 -15.22 -1.60 11.71
C ASP A 91 -15.31 -1.86 10.21
N VAL A 92 -16.01 -2.93 9.83
CA VAL A 92 -16.13 -3.37 8.43
C VAL A 92 -16.95 -2.38 7.61
N LYS A 93 -17.96 -1.74 8.21
CA LYS A 93 -18.81 -0.77 7.51
C LYS A 93 -18.00 0.47 7.18
N ILE A 94 -17.28 1.00 8.15
CA ILE A 94 -16.38 2.14 7.95
C ILE A 94 -15.35 1.81 6.86
N LEU A 95 -14.71 0.65 6.95
CA LEU A 95 -13.76 0.20 5.93
C LEU A 95 -14.39 0.15 4.54
N ALA A 96 -15.61 -0.38 4.42
CA ALA A 96 -16.33 -0.49 3.15
C ALA A 96 -16.67 0.90 2.58
N ASP A 97 -17.16 1.81 3.41
CA ASP A 97 -17.52 3.17 3.02
C ASP A 97 -16.28 3.94 2.51
N VAL A 98 -15.19 3.89 3.25
CA VAL A 98 -13.92 4.55 2.85
C VAL A 98 -13.35 3.93 1.57
N ALA A 99 -13.32 2.61 1.47
CA ALA A 99 -12.80 1.92 0.28
C ALA A 99 -13.65 2.23 -0.96
N ASN A 100 -14.96 2.30 -0.83
CA ASN A 100 -15.86 2.63 -1.94
C ASN A 100 -15.75 4.11 -2.35
N LEU A 101 -15.55 5.01 -1.39
CA LEU A 101 -15.38 6.45 -1.65
C LEU A 101 -14.07 6.73 -2.39
N ILE A 102 -12.97 6.16 -1.94
CA ILE A 102 -11.63 6.48 -2.45
C ILE A 102 -11.29 5.67 -3.71
N CYS A 103 -11.90 4.51 -3.88
CA CYS A 103 -11.68 3.63 -5.04
C CYS A 103 -12.98 3.43 -5.84
N PRO A 104 -13.59 4.46 -6.42
CA PRO A 104 -14.78 4.28 -7.26
C PRO A 104 -14.45 3.39 -8.48
N GLY A 105 -15.34 2.48 -8.79
CA GLY A 105 -15.21 1.62 -9.99
C GLY A 105 -14.86 0.15 -9.74
N ILE A 106 -14.43 -0.20 -8.54
CA ILE A 106 -14.35 -1.61 -8.12
C ILE A 106 -15.17 -1.72 -6.83
N GLY A 107 -16.48 -1.51 -6.93
CA GLY A 107 -17.39 -1.49 -5.81
C GLY A 107 -17.41 -2.82 -5.07
N GLY A 108 -17.14 -2.78 -3.77
CA GLY A 108 -17.52 -3.84 -2.87
C GLY A 108 -18.94 -3.62 -2.35
N THR A 109 -19.58 -4.69 -1.95
CA THR A 109 -20.91 -4.66 -1.34
C THR A 109 -20.78 -5.03 0.12
N PHE A 110 -21.45 -4.24 0.98
CA PHE A 110 -21.54 -4.55 2.41
C PHE A 110 -22.84 -5.29 2.67
N ILE A 111 -22.78 -6.50 3.21
CA ILE A 111 -23.93 -7.38 3.51
C ILE A 111 -23.65 -8.11 4.82
N ASP A 112 -24.59 -8.05 5.76
CA ASP A 112 -24.55 -8.81 7.03
C ASP A 112 -23.17 -8.75 7.73
N ASP A 113 -22.71 -7.53 8.04
CA ASP A 113 -21.41 -7.28 8.69
C ASP A 113 -20.18 -7.83 7.91
N THR A 114 -20.36 -8.04 6.61
CA THR A 114 -19.32 -8.55 5.73
C THR A 114 -19.15 -7.61 4.54
N TYR A 115 -17.92 -7.22 4.25
CA TYR A 115 -17.58 -6.48 3.05
C TYR A 115 -17.05 -7.43 1.98
N ILE A 116 -17.71 -7.45 0.83
CA ILE A 116 -17.42 -8.36 -0.27
C ILE A 116 -16.96 -7.53 -1.46
N ILE A 117 -15.76 -7.81 -1.94
CA ILE A 117 -15.21 -7.24 -3.18
C ILE A 117 -15.17 -8.36 -4.20
N GLN A 118 -15.89 -8.16 -5.30
CA GLN A 118 -15.93 -9.13 -6.42
C GLN A 118 -15.24 -8.52 -7.63
N CYS A 119 -14.22 -9.20 -8.14
CA CYS A 119 -13.56 -8.90 -9.40
C CYS A 119 -13.72 -10.10 -10.36
N ASN A 120 -13.40 -9.90 -11.64
CA ASN A 120 -13.55 -10.96 -12.65
C ASN A 120 -12.76 -12.23 -12.33
N SER A 121 -11.64 -12.11 -11.61
CA SER A 121 -10.70 -13.20 -11.34
C SER A 121 -10.58 -13.58 -9.87
N PHE A 122 -11.19 -12.83 -8.95
CA PHE A 122 -11.12 -13.14 -7.53
C PHE A 122 -12.27 -12.52 -6.75
N ARG A 123 -12.50 -13.06 -5.56
CA ARG A 123 -13.42 -12.53 -4.55
C ARG A 123 -12.68 -12.35 -3.24
N MET A 124 -12.82 -11.17 -2.63
CA MET A 124 -12.39 -10.94 -1.24
C MET A 124 -13.61 -10.84 -0.35
N VAL A 125 -13.55 -11.49 0.80
CA VAL A 125 -14.56 -11.40 1.84
C VAL A 125 -13.88 -10.93 3.12
N ILE A 126 -14.32 -9.79 3.65
CA ILE A 126 -13.73 -9.14 4.82
C ILE A 126 -14.78 -9.06 5.91
N LYS A 127 -14.43 -9.53 7.09
CA LYS A 127 -15.26 -9.46 8.30
C LYS A 127 -14.40 -9.17 9.51
N VAL A 128 -15.02 -8.72 10.59
CA VAL A 128 -14.35 -8.61 11.91
C VAL A 128 -14.63 -9.87 12.71
N LYS A 129 -13.59 -10.39 13.32
CA LYS A 129 -13.65 -11.48 14.28
C LYS A 129 -12.60 -11.26 15.37
N ASP A 130 -12.99 -11.34 16.64
CA ASP A 130 -12.09 -11.16 17.78
C ASP A 130 -11.32 -9.82 17.72
N ASP A 131 -12.02 -8.73 17.35
CA ASP A 131 -11.49 -7.37 17.19
C ASP A 131 -10.36 -7.22 16.15
N VAL A 132 -10.29 -8.13 15.18
CA VAL A 132 -9.38 -8.04 14.04
C VAL A 132 -10.14 -8.26 12.73
N PHE A 133 -9.67 -7.62 11.67
CA PHE A 133 -10.18 -7.91 10.33
C PHE A 133 -9.65 -9.28 9.89
N GLU A 134 -10.55 -10.15 9.47
CA GLU A 134 -10.24 -11.37 8.73
C GLU A 134 -10.60 -11.16 7.27
N LEU A 135 -9.64 -11.33 6.39
CA LEU A 135 -9.81 -11.26 4.96
C LEU A 135 -9.61 -12.64 4.35
N LEU A 136 -10.61 -13.10 3.61
CA LEU A 136 -10.57 -14.37 2.89
C LEU A 136 -10.50 -14.08 1.39
N PHE A 137 -9.53 -14.67 0.73
CA PHE A 137 -9.41 -14.71 -0.71
C PHE A 137 -10.02 -15.97 -1.27
N TYR A 138 -10.80 -15.80 -2.33
CA TYR A 138 -11.33 -16.91 -3.12
C TYR A 138 -10.91 -16.72 -4.57
N ASN A 139 -10.40 -17.78 -5.18
CA ASN A 139 -10.20 -17.88 -6.60
C ASN A 139 -11.16 -18.93 -7.14
N ASP A 140 -12.03 -18.53 -8.07
CA ASP A 140 -13.07 -19.32 -8.74
C ASP A 140 -14.03 -20.08 -7.81
N GLU A 141 -13.65 -21.05 -7.05
CA GLU A 141 -14.51 -21.78 -6.12
C GLU A 141 -13.81 -22.15 -4.80
N TYR A 142 -12.53 -21.83 -4.64
CA TYR A 142 -11.74 -22.29 -3.50
C TYR A 142 -11.22 -21.13 -2.65
N THR A 143 -11.30 -21.28 -1.32
CA THR A 143 -10.60 -20.37 -0.39
C THR A 143 -9.12 -20.56 -0.59
N SER A 144 -8.42 -19.52 -0.97
CA SER A 144 -7.00 -19.58 -1.24
C SER A 144 -6.15 -19.14 -0.05
N SER A 145 -6.55 -18.06 0.63
CA SER A 145 -5.72 -17.46 1.67
C SER A 145 -6.54 -16.70 2.68
N LYS A 146 -6.03 -16.62 3.91
CA LYS A 146 -6.63 -15.89 5.03
C LYS A 146 -5.60 -14.92 5.61
N TYR A 147 -5.99 -13.64 5.69
CA TYR A 147 -5.18 -12.58 6.26
C TYR A 147 -5.86 -11.96 7.47
N LYS A 148 -5.06 -11.37 8.36
CA LYS A 148 -5.55 -10.66 9.54
C LYS A 148 -4.92 -9.27 9.62
N PHE A 149 -5.74 -8.26 9.89
CA PHE A 149 -5.31 -6.88 10.07
C PHE A 149 -5.83 -6.35 11.41
N LYS A 150 -5.00 -5.61 12.12
CA LYS A 150 -5.33 -5.11 13.45
C LYS A 150 -6.26 -3.90 13.43
N ASN A 151 -6.21 -3.10 12.38
CA ASN A 151 -7.00 -1.87 12.25
C ASN A 151 -7.49 -1.67 10.82
N GLY A 152 -8.43 -0.72 10.65
CA GLY A 152 -9.03 -0.42 9.36
C GLY A 152 -8.05 0.15 8.35
N PHE A 153 -7.02 0.87 8.78
CA PHE A 153 -6.05 1.46 7.88
C PHE A 153 -5.16 0.41 7.21
N GLU A 154 -4.72 -0.61 7.95
CA GLU A 154 -3.96 -1.74 7.36
C GLU A 154 -4.81 -2.48 6.32
N ALA A 155 -6.08 -2.77 6.67
CA ALA A 155 -7.01 -3.41 5.75
C ALA A 155 -7.30 -2.52 4.52
N PHE A 156 -7.49 -1.21 4.73
CA PHE A 156 -7.72 -0.24 3.66
C PHE A 156 -6.52 -0.15 2.70
N LYS A 157 -5.30 0.00 3.22
CA LYS A 157 -4.08 0.04 2.39
C LYS A 157 -3.97 -1.21 1.50
N PHE A 158 -4.25 -2.35 2.09
CA PHE A 158 -4.25 -3.61 1.36
C PHE A 158 -5.27 -3.63 0.22
N ILE A 159 -6.54 -3.29 0.50
CA ILE A 159 -7.59 -3.20 -0.51
C ILE A 159 -7.20 -2.19 -1.59
N TYR A 160 -6.76 -1.00 -1.19
CA TYR A 160 -6.36 0.05 -2.09
C TYR A 160 -5.25 -0.40 -3.04
N TYR A 161 -4.20 -1.01 -2.51
CA TYR A 161 -3.07 -1.48 -3.30
C TYR A 161 -3.49 -2.54 -4.33
N ILE A 162 -4.25 -3.54 -3.91
CA ILE A 162 -4.75 -4.60 -4.79
C ILE A 162 -5.63 -4.01 -5.91
N ARG A 163 -6.44 -2.99 -5.60
CA ARG A 163 -7.35 -2.37 -6.57
C ARG A 163 -6.63 -1.47 -7.58
N ILE A 164 -5.65 -0.68 -7.15
CA ILE A 164 -4.99 0.32 -8.00
C ILE A 164 -3.89 -0.31 -8.85
N ASN A 165 -3.06 -1.14 -8.27
CA ASN A 165 -1.96 -1.78 -9.00
C ASN A 165 -2.45 -2.96 -9.84
N GLY A 166 -3.74 -3.26 -9.73
CA GLY A 166 -4.42 -4.21 -10.57
C GLY A 166 -3.87 -5.61 -10.42
N VAL A 167 -4.57 -6.40 -9.69
CA VAL A 167 -4.60 -7.84 -9.96
C VAL A 167 -5.07 -8.10 -11.41
N LYS A 168 -5.17 -7.03 -12.21
CA LYS A 168 -5.65 -7.05 -13.59
C LYS A 168 -4.92 -8.02 -14.49
N ASP A 169 -3.65 -8.29 -14.19
CA ASP A 169 -2.77 -9.10 -15.03
C ASP A 169 -2.30 -10.39 -14.36
N ILE A 170 -2.70 -10.63 -13.10
CA ILE A 170 -2.44 -11.92 -12.48
C ILE A 170 -3.53 -12.87 -12.91
N SER A 171 -3.23 -13.68 -13.92
CA SER A 171 -4.06 -14.86 -14.20
C SER A 171 -3.88 -15.83 -13.03
N PHE A 172 -4.84 -15.83 -12.12
CA PHE A 172 -4.88 -16.77 -11.00
C PHE A 172 -5.13 -18.19 -11.52
N ASN A 173 -4.08 -18.84 -11.96
CA ASN A 173 -4.10 -20.29 -11.99
C ASN A 173 -3.47 -20.80 -10.68
N THR A 174 -3.69 -22.03 -10.34
CA THR A 174 -3.18 -22.66 -9.10
C THR A 174 -1.66 -22.56 -8.94
N THR A 175 -0.91 -22.24 -9.98
CA THR A 175 0.56 -22.08 -9.96
C THR A 175 1.01 -20.67 -9.58
N THR A 176 0.14 -19.65 -9.69
CA THR A 176 0.47 -18.25 -9.36
C THR A 176 0.01 -17.83 -7.98
N LEU A 177 -0.81 -18.65 -7.31
CA LEU A 177 -1.35 -18.36 -5.99
C LEU A 177 -0.26 -18.04 -4.94
N PRO A 178 0.83 -18.81 -4.82
CA PRO A 178 1.89 -18.48 -3.87
C PRO A 178 2.57 -17.13 -4.13
N LEU A 179 2.62 -16.68 -5.38
CA LEU A 179 3.13 -15.33 -5.70
C LEU A 179 2.17 -14.22 -5.28
N VAL A 180 0.87 -14.46 -5.32
CA VAL A 180 -0.12 -13.50 -4.82
C VAL A 180 -0.01 -13.36 -3.31
N GLU A 181 0.10 -14.46 -2.60
CA GLU A 181 0.31 -14.48 -1.15
C GLU A 181 1.62 -13.77 -0.78
N LEU A 182 2.69 -14.05 -1.51
CA LEU A 182 3.97 -13.37 -1.35
C LEU A 182 3.87 -11.87 -1.62
N LEU A 183 3.21 -11.46 -2.71
CA LEU A 183 3.01 -10.04 -3.04
C LEU A 183 2.33 -9.28 -1.89
N ILE A 184 1.28 -9.86 -1.35
CA ILE A 184 0.53 -9.29 -0.23
C ILE A 184 1.44 -9.14 0.99
N SER A 185 2.17 -10.19 1.32
CA SER A 185 3.08 -10.21 2.47
C SER A 185 4.23 -9.22 2.31
N LEU A 186 4.82 -9.12 1.11
CA LEU A 186 5.84 -8.11 0.80
C LEU A 186 5.31 -6.70 0.95
N TYR A 187 4.06 -6.46 0.54
CA TYR A 187 3.46 -5.15 0.68
C TYR A 187 3.21 -4.79 2.15
N LEU A 188 2.74 -5.74 2.96
CA LEU A 188 2.52 -5.51 4.39
C LEU A 188 3.84 -5.25 5.14
N GLU A 189 4.90 -5.94 4.75
CA GLU A 189 6.20 -5.80 5.40
C GLU A 189 6.96 -4.55 4.95
N PHE A 190 7.03 -4.30 3.65
CA PHE A 190 7.90 -3.28 3.06
C PHE A 190 7.16 -2.07 2.48
N GLY A 191 5.85 -2.14 2.31
CA GLY A 191 5.07 -1.09 1.64
C GLY A 191 4.94 0.20 2.45
N ASN A 192 5.28 0.19 3.74
CA ASN A 192 5.29 1.40 4.58
C ASN A 192 6.57 2.25 4.41
N ASP A 193 7.65 1.68 3.89
CA ASP A 193 8.87 2.43 3.59
C ASP A 193 8.70 3.12 2.23
N THR A 194 8.67 4.46 2.24
CA THR A 194 8.49 5.29 1.05
C THR A 194 9.61 5.16 0.01
N ASN A 195 10.74 4.56 0.38
CA ASN A 195 11.82 4.25 -0.55
C ASN A 195 11.55 2.98 -1.35
N ASN A 196 10.55 2.20 -0.96
CA ASN A 196 10.22 0.95 -1.62
C ASN A 196 9.18 1.13 -2.71
N ILE A 197 9.42 0.48 -3.84
CA ILE A 197 8.48 0.36 -4.94
C ILE A 197 8.24 -1.13 -5.16
N ILE A 198 7.01 -1.58 -4.93
CA ILE A 198 6.57 -2.93 -5.26
C ILE A 198 5.81 -2.85 -6.58
N SER A 199 6.24 -3.59 -7.58
CA SER A 199 5.66 -3.61 -8.91
C SER A 199 5.48 -5.03 -9.43
N ILE A 200 4.53 -5.20 -10.33
CA ILE A 200 4.16 -6.48 -10.91
C ILE A 200 4.34 -6.36 -12.42
N PHE A 201 5.01 -7.34 -13.01
CA PHE A 201 5.24 -7.40 -14.44
C PHE A 201 4.80 -8.76 -15.00
N PRO A 202 4.25 -8.78 -16.22
CA PRO A 202 4.11 -10.04 -16.95
C PRO A 202 5.50 -10.61 -17.28
N ALA A 203 5.67 -11.91 -17.12
CA ALA A 203 6.91 -12.58 -17.50
C ALA A 203 6.87 -12.96 -18.99
N GLU A 204 7.76 -12.39 -19.79
CA GLU A 204 7.84 -12.69 -21.25
C GLU A 204 8.33 -14.11 -21.54
N ILE A 205 9.19 -14.67 -20.69
CA ILE A 205 9.89 -15.95 -20.94
C ILE A 205 9.33 -17.10 -20.09
N VAL A 206 8.69 -16.77 -18.98
CA VAL A 206 8.09 -17.72 -18.03
C VAL A 206 6.59 -17.44 -17.98
N VAL A 207 5.76 -18.45 -18.20
CA VAL A 207 4.32 -18.30 -18.01
C VAL A 207 4.05 -17.94 -16.57
N GLY A 208 3.79 -16.64 -16.30
CA GLY A 208 3.54 -16.19 -14.94
C GLY A 208 3.73 -14.70 -14.74
N THR A 209 3.84 -14.35 -13.49
CA THR A 209 3.97 -12.98 -12.99
C THR A 209 5.32 -12.82 -12.30
N ILE A 210 5.94 -11.68 -12.47
CA ILE A 210 7.14 -11.25 -11.75
C ILE A 210 6.75 -10.16 -10.77
N ILE A 211 7.12 -10.32 -9.51
CA ILE A 211 7.02 -9.28 -8.49
C ILE A 211 8.41 -8.68 -8.31
N LYS A 212 8.51 -7.35 -8.28
CA LYS A 212 9.74 -6.62 -8.00
C LYS A 212 9.55 -5.74 -6.78
N LEU A 213 10.39 -5.97 -5.76
CA LEU A 213 10.58 -5.05 -4.65
C LEU A 213 11.86 -4.26 -4.92
N GLN A 214 11.73 -2.98 -5.19
CA GLN A 214 12.84 -2.06 -5.44
C GLN A 214 13.02 -1.13 -4.24
N SER A 215 14.25 -0.90 -3.83
CA SER A 215 14.63 0.05 -2.81
C SER A 215 15.81 0.92 -3.27
N LYS A 216 16.39 1.71 -2.38
CA LYS A 216 17.40 2.73 -2.69
C LYS A 216 18.65 2.18 -3.36
N ASN A 217 19.16 1.04 -2.91
CA ASN A 217 20.45 0.50 -3.32
C ASN A 217 20.36 -0.75 -4.21
N GLY A 218 19.14 -1.23 -4.51
CA GLY A 218 18.95 -2.42 -5.31
C GLY A 218 17.49 -2.87 -5.39
N TYR A 219 17.29 -4.11 -5.80
CA TYR A 219 15.98 -4.72 -5.91
C TYR A 219 16.01 -6.24 -5.69
N MET A 220 14.85 -6.78 -5.34
CA MET A 220 14.56 -8.21 -5.33
C MET A 220 13.52 -8.55 -6.40
N ILE A 221 13.70 -9.65 -7.09
CA ILE A 221 12.74 -10.17 -8.07
C ILE A 221 12.24 -11.53 -7.60
N PHE A 222 10.94 -11.69 -7.58
CA PHE A 222 10.26 -12.93 -7.22
C PHE A 222 9.49 -13.46 -8.43
N SER A 223 9.69 -14.72 -8.73
CA SER A 223 9.03 -15.39 -9.85
C SER A 223 8.85 -16.88 -9.56
N ILE A 224 8.00 -17.55 -10.32
CA ILE A 224 8.01 -19.02 -10.33
C ILE A 224 9.31 -19.49 -11.01
N ALA A 225 10.00 -20.41 -10.37
CA ALA A 225 11.27 -20.94 -10.90
C ALA A 225 11.03 -21.63 -12.26
N PRO A 226 11.84 -21.31 -13.29
CA PRO A 226 11.65 -21.85 -14.64
C PRO A 226 11.75 -23.38 -14.74
N ASP A 227 12.57 -23.95 -13.86
CA ASP A 227 12.88 -25.37 -13.78
C ASP A 227 11.90 -26.16 -12.90
N SER A 228 11.06 -25.46 -12.14
CA SER A 228 10.09 -26.11 -11.25
C SER A 228 8.90 -25.20 -10.93
N LYS A 229 7.74 -25.57 -11.44
CA LYS A 229 6.48 -24.83 -11.22
C LYS A 229 6.03 -24.77 -9.74
N ASN A 230 6.66 -25.54 -8.86
CA ASN A 230 6.32 -25.61 -7.43
C ASN A 230 7.27 -24.79 -6.55
N TYR A 231 8.20 -24.04 -7.12
CA TYR A 231 9.14 -23.22 -6.38
C TYR A 231 9.01 -21.76 -6.77
N ILE A 232 9.03 -20.91 -5.78
CA ILE A 232 9.23 -19.48 -5.95
C ILE A 232 10.75 -19.24 -5.86
N GLU A 233 11.25 -18.43 -6.78
CA GLU A 233 12.63 -17.99 -6.81
C GLU A 233 12.68 -16.50 -6.43
N CYS A 234 13.59 -16.14 -5.51
CA CYS A 234 13.94 -14.76 -5.19
C CYS A 234 15.37 -14.48 -5.69
N LYS A 235 15.54 -13.45 -6.50
CA LYS A 235 16.83 -12.93 -6.96
C LYS A 235 17.06 -11.54 -6.41
N ILE A 236 18.26 -11.28 -5.89
CA ILE A 236 18.67 -9.98 -5.35
C ILE A 236 19.73 -9.36 -6.25
N ASP A 237 19.57 -8.09 -6.57
CA ASP A 237 20.55 -7.32 -7.34
C ASP A 237 20.78 -5.94 -6.68
N LYS A 238 22.04 -5.50 -6.67
CA LYS A 238 22.47 -4.16 -6.24
C LYS A 238 22.83 -3.31 -7.44
N TYR A 239 22.46 -2.03 -7.41
CA TYR A 239 22.77 -1.12 -8.52
C TYR A 239 24.27 -0.93 -8.78
N ASN A 240 25.10 -0.95 -7.74
CA ASN A 240 26.52 -0.65 -7.85
C ASN A 240 27.46 -1.87 -7.74
N ASN A 241 26.96 -3.00 -7.29
CA ASN A 241 27.73 -4.25 -7.19
C ASN A 241 26.78 -5.38 -7.54
N LYS A 242 27.01 -6.07 -8.64
CA LYS A 242 26.23 -7.24 -9.01
C LYS A 242 26.38 -8.30 -7.92
N PHE A 243 25.50 -8.27 -6.97
CA PHE A 243 25.36 -9.32 -5.97
C PHE A 243 24.18 -10.18 -6.39
N PHE A 244 24.44 -11.42 -6.67
CA PHE A 244 23.41 -12.39 -7.00
C PHE A 244 23.18 -13.28 -5.78
N GLY A 245 22.22 -12.86 -4.94
CA GLY A 245 21.57 -13.78 -4.03
C GLY A 245 20.45 -14.48 -4.80
N ASN A 246 20.43 -15.80 -4.78
CA ASN A 246 19.34 -16.59 -5.35
C ASN A 246 18.86 -17.57 -4.30
N PHE A 247 17.58 -17.54 -4.00
CA PHE A 247 16.93 -18.44 -3.06
C PHE A 247 15.67 -19.02 -3.69
N LYS A 248 15.43 -20.32 -3.50
CA LYS A 248 14.25 -21.01 -4.00
C LYS A 248 13.57 -21.76 -2.87
N ALA A 249 12.26 -21.62 -2.74
CA ALA A 249 11.46 -22.35 -1.77
C ALA A 249 10.07 -22.70 -2.35
N ARG A 250 9.44 -23.71 -1.78
CA ARG A 250 8.06 -24.10 -2.16
C ARG A 250 7.02 -23.24 -1.50
N LYS A 251 7.30 -22.81 -0.27
CA LYS A 251 6.40 -21.99 0.52
C LYS A 251 6.77 -20.54 0.35
N TYR A 252 5.76 -19.68 0.21
CA TYR A 252 6.00 -18.24 0.09
C TYR A 252 6.54 -17.64 1.39
N GLU A 253 6.20 -18.23 2.56
CA GLU A 253 6.69 -17.79 3.86
C GLU A 253 8.23 -17.89 3.93
N ASP A 254 8.81 -18.98 3.45
CA ASP A 254 10.27 -19.17 3.43
C ASP A 254 10.96 -18.12 2.52
N ILE A 255 10.29 -17.72 1.42
CA ILE A 255 10.75 -16.65 0.53
C ILE A 255 10.63 -15.28 1.20
N LEU A 256 9.54 -15.04 1.92
CA LEU A 256 9.33 -13.80 2.68
C LEU A 256 10.38 -13.66 3.78
N ASP A 257 10.62 -14.70 4.57
CA ASP A 257 11.65 -14.71 5.62
C ASP A 257 13.05 -14.44 5.03
N PHE A 258 13.34 -15.00 3.87
CA PHE A 258 14.58 -14.70 3.14
C PHE A 258 14.62 -13.24 2.72
N ALA A 259 13.55 -12.70 2.16
CA ALA A 259 13.47 -11.31 1.73
C ALA A 259 13.66 -10.34 2.90
N ILE A 260 13.01 -10.60 4.05
CA ILE A 260 13.16 -9.79 5.27
C ILE A 260 14.61 -9.76 5.74
N ARG A 261 15.24 -10.93 5.84
CA ARG A 261 16.63 -11.04 6.29
C ARG A 261 17.61 -10.31 5.36
N GLU A 262 17.39 -10.41 4.06
CA GLU A 262 18.29 -9.83 3.06
C GLU A 262 17.92 -8.40 2.65
N TYR A 263 16.85 -7.84 3.22
CA TYR A 263 16.35 -6.49 2.84
C TYR A 263 17.39 -5.39 3.03
N GLU A 264 18.19 -5.45 4.10
CA GLU A 264 19.23 -4.46 4.37
C GLU A 264 20.29 -4.38 3.23
N VAL A 265 20.34 -5.41 2.37
CA VAL A 265 21.24 -5.44 1.21
C VAL A 265 20.81 -4.43 0.14
N ILE A 266 19.52 -4.18 0.01
CA ILE A 266 18.93 -3.29 -1.03
C ILE A 266 18.39 -1.96 -0.49
N LYS A 267 18.28 -1.82 0.82
CA LYS A 267 17.75 -0.64 1.53
C LYS A 267 18.68 0.60 1.44
#